data_a7279942cd8fd435e504f52eb672042d
#
_entry.id   a7279942cd8fd435e504f52eb672042d
#
_cell.length_a   1.000
_cell.length_b   1.000
_cell.length_c   1.000
_cell.angle_alpha   90.00
_cell.angle_beta   90.00
_cell.angle_gamma   90.00
#
_symmetry.space_group_name_H-M   'P 1'
#
loop_
_entity.id
_entity.type
_entity.pdbx_description
1 polymer ?
#
loop_
_entity_poly.entity_id
_entity_poly.type
_entity_poly.pdbx_seq_one_letter_code
_entity_poly.pdbx_strand_id
1 'polypeptide(L)'
;VVTVQGFPPMSEPGLLADLDGLGFSYRWTTRFLPLDKIQAEKTLTRYRRNWFAKRKSILTVLKETLENEPSPLVNSDADNKAADADAALQSLGAGHVGFGHLTLTISLTDPDPDVADEHARLVERAINARGFTAVNETVNAVDAWLGTHPGNAYANVRQPLLHTLNLAHMAPLTSLWAG
;
A
#
# COMPACT_ATOMS: atom_id res chain seq x y z
N VAL A 1 -0.68 10.64 13.16
CA VAL A 1 -1.45 9.67 12.34
C VAL A 1 -0.53 9.15 11.25
N VAL A 2 -0.41 7.83 11.15
CA VAL A 2 0.43 7.17 10.15
C VAL A 2 -0.46 6.42 9.16
N THR A 3 -0.22 6.61 7.85
CA THR A 3 -0.90 5.90 6.77
C THR A 3 0.06 5.06 5.97
N VAL A 4 -0.43 4.01 5.30
CA VAL A 4 0.39 3.14 4.45
C VAL A 4 0.08 3.42 2.98
N GLN A 5 1.13 3.76 2.21
CA GLN A 5 1.04 4.09 0.79
C GLN A 5 1.56 2.97 -0.12
N GLY A 6 2.60 2.28 0.29
CA GLY A 6 3.27 1.24 -0.49
C GLY A 6 3.34 -0.09 0.26
N PHE A 7 3.37 -1.18 -0.50
CA PHE A 7 3.37 -2.56 0.02
C PHE A 7 4.63 -3.29 -0.44
N PRO A 8 5.12 -4.26 0.37
CA PRO A 8 6.22 -5.11 -0.05
C PRO A 8 5.81 -5.95 -1.28
N PRO A 9 6.79 -6.42 -2.08
CA PRO A 9 6.53 -7.23 -3.27
C PRO A 9 5.90 -8.59 -2.94
N MET A 10 6.15 -9.10 -1.74
CA MET A 10 5.56 -10.33 -1.23
C MET A 10 4.96 -10.11 0.15
N SER A 11 3.90 -10.82 0.46
CA SER A 11 3.24 -10.76 1.76
C SER A 11 3.07 -12.17 2.33
N GLU A 12 3.14 -12.28 3.65
CA GLU A 12 2.92 -13.49 4.41
C GLU A 12 1.96 -13.23 5.58
N PRO A 13 1.29 -14.26 6.12
CA PRO A 13 0.43 -14.10 7.28
C PRO A 13 1.19 -13.51 8.47
N GLY A 14 0.57 -12.54 9.17
CA GLY A 14 1.18 -11.90 10.32
C GLY A 14 2.27 -10.88 9.99
N LEU A 15 2.33 -10.39 8.77
CA LEU A 15 3.36 -9.47 8.27
C LEU A 15 3.56 -8.22 9.15
N LEU A 16 2.55 -7.81 9.89
CA LEU A 16 2.57 -6.63 10.75
C LEU A 16 2.47 -6.96 12.26
N ALA A 17 2.70 -8.23 12.64
CA ALA A 17 2.67 -8.67 14.04
C ALA A 17 3.68 -7.95 14.94
N ASP A 18 4.78 -7.42 14.39
CA ASP A 18 5.78 -6.66 15.16
C ASP A 18 5.23 -5.39 15.80
N LEU A 19 4.11 -4.87 15.30
CA LEU A 19 3.45 -3.71 15.90
C LEU A 19 2.94 -3.99 17.31
N ASP A 20 2.65 -5.24 17.63
CA ASP A 20 2.22 -5.64 18.98
C ASP A 20 3.33 -5.44 20.03
N GLY A 21 4.59 -5.37 19.60
CA GLY A 21 5.76 -5.16 20.46
C GLY A 21 6.10 -3.69 20.76
N LEU A 22 5.33 -2.71 20.27
CA LEU A 22 5.68 -1.29 20.40
C LEU A 22 5.54 -0.72 21.82
N GLY A 23 4.84 -1.39 22.73
CA GLY A 23 4.77 -1.03 24.16
C GLY A 23 3.92 0.22 24.48
N PHE A 24 3.18 0.75 23.52
CA PHE A 24 2.22 1.86 23.69
C PHE A 24 0.93 1.61 22.94
N SER A 25 -0.13 2.32 23.31
CA SER A 25 -1.45 2.16 22.69
C SER A 25 -1.53 2.83 21.34
N TYR A 26 -2.08 2.12 20.37
CA TYR A 26 -2.43 2.65 19.07
C TYR A 26 -3.74 2.04 18.57
N ARG A 27 -4.39 2.71 17.64
CA ARG A 27 -5.56 2.17 16.95
C ARG A 27 -5.20 1.88 15.50
N TRP A 28 -5.30 0.62 15.13
CA TRP A 28 -5.21 0.16 13.75
C TRP A 28 -6.58 0.20 13.09
N THR A 29 -6.68 0.84 11.94
CA THR A 29 -7.92 0.88 11.15
C THR A 29 -7.63 0.46 9.74
N THR A 30 -8.35 -0.55 9.28
CA THR A 30 -8.33 -1.03 7.90
C THR A 30 -9.67 -0.75 7.24
N ARG A 31 -9.62 -0.04 6.11
CA ARG A 31 -10.78 0.16 5.24
C ARG A 31 -10.48 -0.50 3.90
N PHE A 32 -11.32 -1.42 3.48
CA PHE A 32 -11.20 -2.07 2.18
C PHE A 32 -12.48 -1.83 1.38
N LEU A 33 -12.33 -1.21 0.21
CA LEU A 33 -13.41 -0.95 -0.72
C LEU A 33 -13.29 -1.96 -1.86
N PRO A 34 -14.06 -3.05 -1.84
CA PRO A 34 -13.99 -4.08 -2.88
C PRO A 34 -14.45 -3.51 -4.21
N LEU A 35 -13.78 -3.91 -5.27
CA LEU A 35 -14.17 -3.64 -6.64
C LEU A 35 -14.89 -4.87 -7.20
N ASP A 36 -15.93 -4.65 -7.98
CA ASP A 36 -16.46 -5.72 -8.80
C ASP A 36 -15.44 -6.17 -9.86
N LYS A 37 -15.65 -7.35 -10.44
CA LYS A 37 -14.70 -7.95 -11.39
C LYS A 37 -14.41 -7.03 -12.58
N ILE A 38 -15.42 -6.34 -13.10
CA ILE A 38 -15.30 -5.46 -14.26
C ILE A 38 -14.47 -4.21 -13.90
N GLN A 39 -14.75 -3.61 -12.75
CA GLN A 39 -14.02 -2.45 -12.25
C GLN A 39 -12.55 -2.80 -11.92
N ALA A 40 -12.31 -3.96 -11.30
CA ALA A 40 -10.97 -4.45 -11.01
C ALA A 40 -10.17 -4.67 -12.29
N GLU A 41 -10.74 -5.35 -13.28
CA GLU A 41 -10.12 -5.60 -14.59
C GLU A 41 -9.80 -4.28 -15.32
N LYS A 42 -10.72 -3.33 -15.34
CA LYS A 42 -10.51 -2.00 -15.92
C LYS A 42 -9.38 -1.24 -15.22
N THR A 43 -9.32 -1.33 -13.90
CA THR A 43 -8.31 -0.65 -13.09
C THR A 43 -6.93 -1.26 -13.33
N LEU A 44 -6.80 -2.59 -13.27
CA LEU A 44 -5.55 -3.31 -13.54
C LEU A 44 -5.05 -3.07 -14.97
N THR A 45 -5.96 -3.10 -15.95
CA THR A 45 -5.63 -2.80 -17.36
C THR A 45 -5.09 -1.38 -17.51
N ARG A 46 -5.67 -0.41 -16.79
CA ARG A 46 -5.16 0.98 -16.79
C ARG A 46 -3.77 1.06 -16.17
N TYR A 47 -3.50 0.38 -15.05
CA TYR A 47 -2.16 0.29 -14.46
C TYR A 47 -1.15 -0.30 -15.43
N ARG A 48 -1.47 -1.45 -16.03
CA ARG A 48 -0.63 -2.09 -17.04
C ARG A 48 -0.29 -1.13 -18.18
N ARG A 49 -1.31 -0.48 -18.76
CA ARG A 49 -1.12 0.48 -19.86
C ARG A 49 -0.23 1.67 -19.46
N ASN A 50 -0.39 2.18 -18.25
CA ASN A 50 0.43 3.30 -17.75
C ASN A 50 1.91 2.90 -17.62
N TRP A 51 2.21 1.68 -17.18
CA TRP A 51 3.57 1.18 -17.10
C TRP A 51 4.18 0.97 -18.49
N PHE A 52 3.45 0.40 -19.44
CA PHE A 52 3.89 0.30 -20.82
C PHE A 52 4.13 1.66 -21.49
N ALA A 53 3.31 2.67 -21.21
CA ALA A 53 3.49 4.02 -21.72
C ALA A 53 4.74 4.68 -21.12
N LYS A 54 5.01 4.52 -19.83
CA LYS A 54 6.24 5.01 -19.17
C LYS A 54 7.48 4.33 -19.75
N ARG A 55 7.43 3.03 -20.01
CA ARG A 55 8.51 2.30 -20.69
C ARG A 55 8.85 2.89 -22.06
N LYS A 56 7.83 3.17 -22.89
CA LYS A 56 8.05 3.79 -24.21
C LYS A 56 8.64 5.20 -24.11
N SER A 57 8.17 6.00 -23.17
CA SER A 57 8.68 7.37 -22.94
C SER A 57 10.15 7.36 -22.52
N ILE A 58 10.55 6.46 -21.62
CA ILE A 58 11.95 6.32 -21.19
C ILE A 58 12.84 5.85 -22.34
N LEU A 59 12.38 4.91 -23.17
CA LEU A 59 13.12 4.45 -24.35
C LEU A 59 13.29 5.54 -25.41
N THR A 60 12.32 6.43 -25.56
CA THR A 60 12.40 7.56 -26.50
C THR A 60 13.41 8.60 -26.00
N VAL A 61 13.36 8.94 -24.71
CA VAL A 61 14.32 9.87 -24.08
C VAL A 61 15.75 9.30 -24.09
N LEU A 62 15.90 7.99 -23.84
CA LEU A 62 17.20 7.32 -23.91
C LEU A 62 17.77 7.26 -25.34
N LYS A 63 16.91 7.08 -26.36
CA LYS A 63 17.34 7.15 -27.76
C LYS A 63 17.80 8.54 -28.16
N GLU A 64 17.21 9.58 -27.63
CA GLU A 64 17.59 10.97 -27.91
C GLU A 64 18.86 11.42 -27.16
N THR A 65 19.17 10.78 -26.01
CA THR A 65 20.28 11.20 -25.14
C THR A 65 21.53 10.31 -25.29
N LEU A 66 21.41 9.09 -25.79
CA LEU A 66 22.50 8.10 -25.83
C LEU A 66 22.51 7.39 -27.20
N GLU A 67 23.27 7.92 -28.12
CA GLU A 67 23.68 7.18 -29.32
C GLU A 67 24.60 5.97 -29.02
N ASN A 68 24.91 5.67 -27.77
CA ASN A 68 25.73 4.55 -27.38
C ASN A 68 25.27 3.92 -26.06
N GLU A 69 24.76 2.68 -26.16
CA GLU A 69 24.51 1.63 -25.18
C GLU A 69 23.28 1.74 -24.28
N PRO A 70 22.33 0.75 -24.31
CA PRO A 70 21.21 0.68 -23.40
C PRO A 70 21.65 0.15 -22.02
N SER A 71 21.42 0.95 -20.98
CA SER A 71 21.59 0.48 -19.60
C SER A 71 20.51 -0.56 -19.24
N PRO A 72 20.88 -1.79 -18.86
CA PRO A 72 19.93 -2.87 -18.58
C PRO A 72 19.06 -2.66 -17.32
N LEU A 73 19.43 -1.72 -16.45
CA LEU A 73 18.78 -1.52 -15.14
C LEU A 73 17.45 -0.76 -15.18
N VAL A 74 17.22 0.07 -16.21
CA VAL A 74 15.99 0.88 -16.32
C VAL A 74 14.85 0.09 -16.97
N ASN A 75 15.15 -0.94 -17.73
CA ASN A 75 14.16 -1.79 -18.41
C ASN A 75 13.49 -2.82 -17.46
N SER A 76 14.18 -3.26 -16.41
CA SER A 76 13.71 -4.36 -15.58
C SER A 76 12.53 -3.98 -14.68
N ASP A 77 12.50 -2.80 -14.12
CA ASP A 77 11.43 -2.39 -13.16
C ASP A 77 10.07 -2.20 -13.87
N ALA A 78 10.05 -1.54 -15.02
CA ALA A 78 8.83 -1.35 -15.80
C ALA A 78 8.31 -2.65 -16.41
N ASP A 79 9.22 -3.54 -16.82
CA ASP A 79 8.88 -4.88 -17.33
C ASP A 79 8.33 -5.76 -16.21
N ASN A 80 8.93 -5.76 -15.02
CA ASN A 80 8.46 -6.48 -13.84
C ASN A 80 7.07 -5.99 -13.42
N LYS A 81 6.84 -4.68 -13.35
CA LYS A 81 5.53 -4.11 -13.00
C LYS A 81 4.45 -4.39 -14.04
N ALA A 82 4.82 -4.50 -15.31
CA ALA A 82 3.87 -4.92 -16.34
C ALA A 82 3.53 -6.41 -16.22
N ALA A 83 4.52 -7.27 -15.93
CA ALA A 83 4.33 -8.70 -15.67
C ALA A 83 3.48 -8.94 -14.41
N ASP A 84 3.71 -8.17 -13.34
CA ASP A 84 2.89 -8.22 -12.12
C ASP A 84 1.43 -7.85 -12.40
N ALA A 85 1.17 -6.86 -13.25
CA ALA A 85 -0.18 -6.49 -13.64
C ALA A 85 -0.86 -7.59 -14.48
N ASP A 86 -0.13 -8.28 -15.34
CA ASP A 86 -0.64 -9.42 -16.11
C ASP A 86 -0.94 -10.63 -15.20
N ALA A 87 -0.08 -10.95 -14.24
CA ALA A 87 -0.32 -11.98 -13.24
C ALA A 87 -1.55 -11.66 -12.37
N ALA A 88 -1.73 -10.40 -11.99
CA ALA A 88 -2.90 -9.93 -11.26
C ALA A 88 -4.19 -10.11 -12.08
N LEU A 89 -4.17 -9.80 -13.38
CA LEU A 89 -5.32 -9.99 -14.28
C LEU A 89 -5.65 -11.48 -14.45
N GLN A 90 -4.65 -12.35 -14.55
CA GLN A 90 -4.86 -13.80 -14.61
C GLN A 90 -5.50 -14.33 -13.32
N SER A 91 -5.02 -13.93 -12.15
CA SER A 91 -5.55 -14.33 -10.86
C SER A 91 -6.98 -13.84 -10.63
N LEU A 92 -7.30 -12.62 -11.07
CA LEU A 92 -8.67 -12.09 -11.07
C LEU A 92 -9.57 -12.87 -12.05
N GLY A 93 -9.08 -13.16 -13.25
CA GLY A 93 -9.80 -13.93 -14.27
C GLY A 93 -10.18 -15.32 -13.79
N ALA A 94 -9.25 -15.99 -13.13
CA ALA A 94 -9.42 -17.32 -12.52
C ALA A 94 -10.36 -17.31 -11.28
N GLY A 95 -10.68 -16.13 -10.74
CA GLY A 95 -11.52 -16.01 -9.54
C GLY A 95 -10.83 -16.39 -8.23
N HIS A 96 -9.51 -16.52 -8.22
CA HIS A 96 -8.75 -16.87 -7.02
C HIS A 96 -8.71 -15.72 -6.00
N VAL A 97 -8.71 -14.48 -6.45
CA VAL A 97 -8.66 -13.28 -5.61
C VAL A 97 -9.61 -12.21 -6.12
N GLY A 98 -10.13 -11.39 -5.22
CA GLY A 98 -10.77 -10.12 -5.53
C GLY A 98 -9.78 -8.96 -5.38
N PHE A 99 -10.09 -7.80 -5.92
CA PHE A 99 -9.31 -6.57 -5.77
C PHE A 99 -10.14 -5.48 -5.13
N GLY A 100 -9.48 -4.56 -4.46
CA GLY A 100 -10.11 -3.40 -3.86
C GLY A 100 -9.10 -2.33 -3.49
N HIS A 101 -9.62 -1.17 -3.14
CA HIS A 101 -8.81 -0.09 -2.59
C HIS A 101 -8.69 -0.26 -1.08
N LEU A 102 -7.45 -0.32 -0.60
CA LEU A 102 -7.13 -0.43 0.81
C LEU A 102 -6.70 0.94 1.34
N THR A 103 -7.25 1.31 2.49
CA THR A 103 -6.70 2.39 3.33
C THR A 103 -6.35 1.78 4.67
N LEU A 104 -5.11 1.96 5.07
CA LEU A 104 -4.59 1.49 6.34
C LEU A 104 -4.07 2.68 7.12
N THR A 105 -4.65 2.92 8.29
CA THR A 105 -4.37 4.08 9.13
C THR A 105 -4.11 3.66 10.56
N ILE A 106 -3.04 4.16 11.15
CA ILE A 106 -2.70 3.99 12.56
C ILE A 106 -2.84 5.35 13.24
N SER A 107 -3.75 5.40 14.21
CA SER A 107 -3.97 6.58 15.03
C SER A 107 -3.31 6.40 16.39
N LEU A 108 -2.63 7.42 16.83
CA LEU A 108 -1.94 7.52 18.11
C LEU A 108 -2.48 8.72 18.86
N THR A 109 -2.57 8.61 20.15
CA THR A 109 -3.02 9.70 21.04
C THR A 109 -2.16 9.69 22.29
N ASP A 110 -1.56 10.82 22.61
CA ASP A 110 -0.84 11.04 23.85
C ASP A 110 -1.14 12.46 24.36
N PRO A 111 -1.22 12.69 25.68
CA PRO A 111 -1.34 14.03 26.23
C PRO A 111 -0.16 14.94 25.92
N ASP A 112 1.03 14.37 25.74
CA ASP A 112 2.24 15.06 25.32
C ASP A 112 2.43 14.93 23.80
N PRO A 113 2.39 16.02 23.05
CA PRO A 113 2.55 15.98 21.60
C PRO A 113 3.92 15.48 21.14
N ASP A 114 5.00 15.72 21.91
CA ASP A 114 6.33 15.25 21.57
C ASP A 114 6.44 13.73 21.68
N VAL A 115 5.79 13.15 22.69
CA VAL A 115 5.67 11.69 22.86
C VAL A 115 4.82 11.08 21.75
N ALA A 116 3.69 11.73 21.38
CA ALA A 116 2.86 11.28 20.28
C ALA A 116 3.64 11.27 18.95
N ASP A 117 4.45 12.27 18.70
CA ASP A 117 5.29 12.35 17.50
C ASP A 117 6.40 11.28 17.49
N GLU A 118 7.01 10.98 18.63
CA GLU A 118 7.99 9.90 18.75
C GLU A 118 7.32 8.54 18.49
N HIS A 119 6.17 8.27 19.09
CA HIS A 119 5.40 7.05 18.84
C HIS A 119 5.04 6.91 17.35
N ALA A 120 4.64 8.00 16.67
CA ALA A 120 4.34 7.99 15.24
C ALA A 120 5.58 7.60 14.40
N ARG A 121 6.76 8.10 14.75
CA ARG A 121 8.03 7.72 14.09
C ARG A 121 8.43 6.27 14.36
N LEU A 122 8.14 5.75 15.57
CA LEU A 122 8.38 4.34 15.89
C LEU A 122 7.49 3.43 15.04
N VAL A 123 6.20 3.74 14.94
CA VAL A 123 5.25 3.03 14.07
C VAL A 123 5.70 3.08 12.61
N GLU A 124 6.04 4.26 12.10
CA GLU A 124 6.52 4.43 10.73
C GLU A 124 7.76 3.57 10.45
N ARG A 125 8.73 3.56 11.35
CA ARG A 125 9.94 2.73 11.22
C ARG A 125 9.62 1.24 11.25
N ALA A 126 8.76 0.79 12.16
CA ALA A 126 8.37 -0.62 12.26
C ALA A 126 7.69 -1.12 10.98
N ILE A 127 6.80 -0.31 10.40
CA ILE A 127 6.11 -0.62 9.15
C ILE A 127 7.09 -0.62 7.98
N ASN A 128 7.94 0.39 7.88
CA ASN A 128 8.94 0.50 6.81
C ASN A 128 9.97 -0.63 6.85
N ALA A 129 10.33 -1.12 8.04
CA ALA A 129 11.24 -2.27 8.21
C ALA A 129 10.69 -3.57 7.59
N ARG A 130 9.38 -3.67 7.40
CA ARG A 130 8.71 -4.80 6.74
C ARG A 130 8.49 -4.59 5.24
N GLY A 131 9.15 -3.59 4.65
CA GLY A 131 9.10 -3.32 3.21
C GLY A 131 7.88 -2.53 2.75
N PHE A 132 7.08 -2.02 3.67
CA PHE A 132 6.02 -1.06 3.36
C PHE A 132 6.59 0.35 3.17
N THR A 133 5.75 1.24 2.67
CA THR A 133 5.99 2.68 2.71
C THR A 133 4.92 3.32 3.57
N ALA A 134 5.29 3.67 4.80
CA ALA A 134 4.45 4.41 5.72
C ALA A 134 4.71 5.92 5.59
N VAL A 135 3.69 6.71 5.87
CA VAL A 135 3.73 8.17 5.84
C VAL A 135 3.17 8.71 7.15
N ASN A 136 3.96 9.45 7.90
CA ASN A 136 3.45 10.24 9.01
C ASN A 136 2.74 11.49 8.43
N GLU A 137 1.40 11.47 8.48
CA GLU A 137 0.57 12.50 7.86
C GLU A 137 0.64 13.80 8.66
N THR A 138 0.93 14.89 7.95
CA THR A 138 0.92 16.25 8.48
C THR A 138 -0.26 17.04 7.90
N VAL A 139 -0.23 17.33 6.60
CA VAL A 139 -1.28 18.10 5.91
C VAL A 139 -2.60 17.31 5.87
N ASN A 140 -2.54 16.01 5.66
CA ASN A 140 -3.73 15.16 5.56
C ASN A 140 -4.09 14.47 6.87
N ALA A 141 -3.49 14.85 8.00
CA ALA A 141 -3.66 14.15 9.28
C ALA A 141 -5.13 14.09 9.73
N VAL A 142 -5.86 15.21 9.58
CA VAL A 142 -7.28 15.30 9.95
C VAL A 142 -8.14 14.40 9.07
N ASP A 143 -7.95 14.45 7.76
CA ASP A 143 -8.70 13.61 6.81
C ASP A 143 -8.38 12.12 7.01
N ALA A 144 -7.11 11.78 7.26
CA ALA A 144 -6.70 10.43 7.58
C ALA A 144 -7.36 9.92 8.87
N TRP A 145 -7.41 10.76 9.90
CA TRP A 145 -8.09 10.44 11.16
C TRP A 145 -9.60 10.31 10.98
N LEU A 146 -10.26 11.25 10.30
CA LEU A 146 -11.69 11.18 9.98
C LEU A 146 -12.03 9.93 9.19
N GLY A 147 -11.14 9.50 8.29
CA GLY A 147 -11.25 8.26 7.53
C GLY A 147 -11.27 6.99 8.39
N THR A 148 -10.83 7.05 9.65
CA THR A 148 -10.88 5.90 10.57
C THR A 148 -12.25 5.70 11.23
N HIS A 149 -13.15 6.69 11.10
CA HIS A 149 -14.46 6.60 11.74
C HIS A 149 -15.43 5.78 10.89
N PRO A 150 -16.14 4.82 11.47
CA PRO A 150 -17.18 4.07 10.77
C PRO A 150 -18.25 4.99 10.18
N GLY A 151 -18.61 4.74 8.92
CA GLY A 151 -19.62 5.53 8.22
C GLY A 151 -19.11 6.82 7.54
N ASN A 152 -17.87 7.25 7.81
CA ASN A 152 -17.27 8.35 7.06
C ASN A 152 -16.77 7.85 5.70
N ALA A 153 -17.54 8.08 4.64
CA ALA A 153 -17.21 7.62 3.29
C ALA A 153 -16.34 8.61 2.50
N TYR A 154 -16.26 9.85 2.94
CA TYR A 154 -15.64 10.95 2.17
C TYR A 154 -14.16 11.12 2.45
N ALA A 155 -13.77 11.10 3.71
CA ALA A 155 -12.38 11.21 4.10
C ALA A 155 -11.65 9.87 3.87
N ASN A 156 -10.89 9.77 2.80
CA ASN A 156 -10.13 8.56 2.46
C ASN A 156 -8.81 8.93 1.78
N VAL A 157 -7.78 9.02 2.58
CA VAL A 157 -6.41 9.35 2.17
C VAL A 157 -5.68 8.05 1.84
N ARG A 158 -4.89 8.05 0.74
CA ARG A 158 -4.08 6.89 0.36
C ARG A 158 -4.90 5.62 0.10
N GLN A 159 -5.25 5.38 -1.16
CA GLN A 159 -6.09 4.26 -1.59
C GLN A 159 -5.35 3.34 -2.58
N PRO A 160 -4.26 2.68 -2.16
CA PRO A 160 -3.58 1.71 -3.02
C PRO A 160 -4.51 0.55 -3.39
N LEU A 161 -4.34 0.04 -4.60
CA LEU A 161 -5.04 -1.15 -5.06
C LEU A 161 -4.35 -2.39 -4.50
N LEU A 162 -5.14 -3.30 -3.92
CA LEU A 162 -4.65 -4.52 -3.30
C LEU A 162 -5.60 -5.68 -3.58
N HIS A 163 -5.08 -6.91 -3.61
CA HIS A 163 -5.92 -8.10 -3.70
C HIS A 163 -6.25 -8.67 -2.30
N THR A 164 -7.32 -9.46 -2.24
CA THR A 164 -7.88 -9.97 -0.97
C THR A 164 -6.92 -10.87 -0.19
N LEU A 165 -6.02 -11.60 -0.84
CA LEU A 165 -5.03 -12.42 -0.15
C LEU A 165 -4.02 -11.55 0.63
N ASN A 166 -3.52 -10.47 0.04
CA ASN A 166 -2.65 -9.54 0.76
C ASN A 166 -3.37 -8.87 1.94
N LEU A 167 -4.66 -8.54 1.77
CA LEU A 167 -5.49 -8.04 2.87
C LEU A 167 -5.55 -9.04 4.03
N ALA A 168 -5.76 -10.32 3.72
CA ALA A 168 -5.79 -11.39 4.73
C ALA A 168 -4.44 -11.53 5.45
N HIS A 169 -3.31 -11.40 4.76
CA HIS A 169 -1.98 -11.48 5.36
C HIS A 169 -1.66 -10.33 6.31
N MET A 170 -2.30 -9.17 6.12
CA MET A 170 -2.14 -8.01 7.00
C MET A 170 -3.13 -8.02 8.17
N ALA A 171 -4.13 -8.90 8.19
CA ALA A 171 -5.03 -9.02 9.30
C ALA A 171 -4.27 -9.57 10.54
N PRO A 172 -4.56 -9.09 11.75
CA PRO A 172 -3.91 -9.53 12.98
C PRO A 172 -4.44 -10.90 13.43
N LEU A 173 -4.29 -11.92 12.56
CA LEU A 173 -4.79 -13.28 12.81
C LEU A 173 -3.92 -14.09 13.78
N THR A 174 -2.69 -13.63 14.00
CA THR A 174 -1.70 -14.31 14.85
C THR A 174 -1.46 -13.60 16.18
N SER A 175 -1.97 -12.38 16.36
CA SER A 175 -1.87 -11.64 17.60
C SER A 175 -2.93 -12.08 18.59
N LEU A 176 -2.52 -12.27 19.85
CA LEU A 176 -3.43 -12.54 20.95
C LEU A 176 -4.09 -11.21 21.37
N TRP A 177 -5.41 -11.16 21.32
CA TRP A 177 -6.13 -10.05 21.92
C TRP A 177 -6.06 -10.18 23.44
N ALA A 178 -5.48 -9.19 24.10
CA ALA A 178 -5.28 -9.18 25.54
C ALA A 178 -6.52 -8.71 26.35
N GLY A 179 -7.67 -8.52 25.73
CA GLY A 179 -8.92 -8.12 26.40
C GLY A 179 -9.27 -6.67 26.21
#